data_985aef0f9084718a55761e7a991665f5
#
_entry.id   985aef0f9084718a55761e7a991665f5
#
_cell.length_a   1.000
_cell.length_b   1.000
_cell.length_c   1.000
_cell.angle_alpha   90.00
_cell.angle_beta   90.00
_cell.angle_gamma   90.00
#
_symmetry.space_group_name_H-M   'P 1'
#
loop_
_entity.id
_entity.type
_entity.pdbx_description
1 polymer ?
#
loop_
_entity_poly.entity_id
_entity_poly.type
_entity_poly.pdbx_seq_one_letter_code
_entity_poly.pdbx_strand_id
1 'polypeptide(L)'
;MAADVRVRRAVDAVERACETTGPADELLDALADEVHRAVPHDGAAWFGMDPMTLLATAPSRVEGLDPALCDTYWHLEFHEQDTGLFADLARGDGVSALRLALDDRPSRSVRYRELLQPQGYDDELRAVFRTGSGTWGALALYREPAHAAFDDADVAIVTGISSIVAEALRSRLQHTTPWSGRPSSPGLVIVDRDGALVSTNAEAVSWLRELWPNSAAPDASDVALFTSELRDADLQVPTPLFALVARARAVADGRERAPARLRLRDRRGRWLVLHASALSGPGTDVAGRVAVVVEAAKSAEIAPIIIETYSLTPRERDVLGAIARGATTSEIAAELFLSPHTVRDYVKAVFEKVGVSSRGELVARLFGEHYSDPLHATMVHVGG
;
A
#
# COMPACT_ATOMS: atom_id res chain seq x y z
N MET A 1 -11.37 -30.70 14.03
CA MET A 1 -10.15 -31.23 14.69
C MET A 1 -8.92 -31.22 13.77
N ALA A 2 -8.92 -31.89 12.60
CA ALA A 2 -7.76 -31.86 11.69
C ALA A 2 -7.53 -30.46 11.06
N ALA A 3 -8.59 -29.77 10.64
CA ALA A 3 -8.53 -28.39 10.12
C ALA A 3 -7.95 -27.42 11.16
N ASP A 4 -8.41 -27.48 12.41
CA ASP A 4 -7.91 -26.62 13.49
C ASP A 4 -6.41 -26.80 13.76
N VAL A 5 -5.90 -28.02 13.58
CA VAL A 5 -4.46 -28.32 13.73
C VAL A 5 -3.66 -27.71 12.57
N ARG A 6 -4.18 -27.76 11.32
CA ARG A 6 -3.53 -27.12 10.17
C ARG A 6 -3.47 -25.61 10.35
N VAL A 7 -4.59 -24.97 10.71
CA VAL A 7 -4.67 -23.53 10.97
C VAL A 7 -3.66 -23.13 12.04
N ARG A 8 -3.65 -23.81 13.19
CA ARG A 8 -2.73 -23.49 14.29
C ARG A 8 -1.27 -23.61 13.88
N ARG A 9 -0.89 -24.67 13.15
CA ARG A 9 0.49 -24.84 12.65
C ARG A 9 0.89 -23.72 11.69
N ALA A 10 -0.01 -23.30 10.80
CA ALA A 10 0.24 -22.22 9.88
C ALA A 10 0.41 -20.88 10.64
N VAL A 11 -0.46 -20.60 11.60
CA VAL A 11 -0.36 -19.42 12.48
C VAL A 11 0.97 -19.39 13.20
N ASP A 12 1.36 -20.46 13.90
CA ASP A 12 2.63 -20.54 14.63
C ASP A 12 3.85 -20.37 13.71
N ALA A 13 3.78 -20.84 12.46
CA ALA A 13 4.86 -20.72 11.49
C ALA A 13 4.98 -19.27 10.97
N VAL A 14 3.85 -18.65 10.64
CA VAL A 14 3.80 -17.25 10.19
C VAL A 14 4.19 -16.29 11.32
N GLU A 15 3.81 -16.55 12.57
CA GLU A 15 4.26 -15.76 13.73
C GLU A 15 5.79 -15.74 13.82
N ARG A 16 6.43 -16.91 13.72
CA ARG A 16 7.90 -16.99 13.72
C ARG A 16 8.53 -16.27 12.54
N ALA A 17 7.95 -16.36 11.35
CA ALA A 17 8.42 -15.61 10.18
C ALA A 17 8.31 -14.08 10.39
N CYS A 18 7.28 -13.62 11.11
CA CYS A 18 7.08 -12.21 11.44
C CYS A 18 8.09 -11.65 12.45
N GLU A 19 8.74 -12.50 13.26
CA GLU A 19 9.79 -12.10 14.22
C GLU A 19 11.09 -11.65 13.52
N THR A 20 11.22 -11.90 12.22
CA THR A 20 12.38 -11.46 11.42
C THR A 20 12.51 -9.93 11.47
N THR A 21 13.70 -9.43 11.79
CA THR A 21 13.98 -7.99 11.95
C THR A 21 14.45 -7.30 10.67
N GLY A 22 14.43 -8.00 9.53
CA GLY A 22 14.88 -7.53 8.22
C GLY A 22 13.95 -6.50 7.55
N PRO A 23 14.35 -6.01 6.36
CA PRO A 23 13.52 -5.18 5.49
C PRO A 23 12.17 -5.82 5.18
N ALA A 24 11.21 -5.03 4.70
CA ALA A 24 9.85 -5.52 4.46
C ALA A 24 9.75 -6.50 3.28
N ASP A 25 10.66 -6.44 2.32
CA ASP A 25 10.80 -7.42 1.24
C ASP A 25 11.26 -8.79 1.75
N GLU A 26 12.26 -8.87 2.62
CA GLU A 26 12.66 -10.12 3.29
C GLU A 26 11.52 -10.74 4.10
N LEU A 27 10.68 -9.91 4.72
CA LEU A 27 9.47 -10.41 5.39
C LEU A 27 8.52 -11.06 4.40
N LEU A 28 8.24 -10.43 3.25
CA LEU A 28 7.34 -11.00 2.26
C LEU A 28 7.88 -12.33 1.72
N ASP A 29 9.19 -12.46 1.52
CA ASP A 29 9.82 -13.70 1.10
C ASP A 29 9.59 -14.82 2.14
N ALA A 30 9.85 -14.53 3.41
CA ALA A 30 9.62 -15.50 4.49
C ALA A 30 8.14 -15.88 4.64
N LEU A 31 7.22 -14.92 4.51
CA LEU A 31 5.78 -15.15 4.57
C LEU A 31 5.30 -15.99 3.38
N ALA A 32 5.80 -15.71 2.17
CA ALA A 32 5.43 -16.44 0.96
C ALA A 32 5.79 -17.93 1.10
N ASP A 33 6.99 -18.24 1.62
CA ASP A 33 7.42 -19.61 1.86
C ASP A 33 6.54 -20.35 2.88
N GLU A 34 6.17 -19.70 3.99
CA GLU A 34 5.32 -20.33 5.01
C GLU A 34 3.89 -20.51 4.52
N VAL A 35 3.34 -19.53 3.81
CA VAL A 35 2.01 -19.64 3.23
C VAL A 35 1.97 -20.69 2.13
N HIS A 36 3.00 -20.80 1.27
CA HIS A 36 3.06 -21.83 0.25
C HIS A 36 3.05 -23.25 0.86
N ARG A 37 3.74 -23.44 1.99
CA ARG A 37 3.73 -24.73 2.72
C ARG A 37 2.36 -25.04 3.35
N ALA A 38 1.65 -24.05 3.83
CA ALA A 38 0.36 -24.21 4.49
C ALA A 38 -0.81 -24.31 3.51
N VAL A 39 -0.76 -23.54 2.43
CA VAL A 39 -1.76 -23.40 1.36
C VAL A 39 -1.02 -23.51 0.02
N PRO A 40 -0.78 -24.73 -0.51
CA PRO A 40 -0.09 -24.92 -1.78
C PRO A 40 -0.79 -24.18 -2.93
N HIS A 41 -0.02 -23.49 -3.77
CA HIS A 41 -0.49 -22.71 -4.90
C HIS A 41 0.60 -22.67 -6.00
N ASP A 42 0.23 -22.27 -7.22
CA ASP A 42 1.12 -22.27 -8.39
C ASP A 42 1.58 -20.85 -8.74
N GLY A 43 0.87 -19.84 -8.26
CA GLY A 43 1.24 -18.45 -8.40
C GLY A 43 0.73 -17.60 -7.22
N ALA A 44 1.35 -16.47 -7.00
CA ALA A 44 0.99 -15.58 -5.90
C ALA A 44 1.26 -14.10 -6.23
N ALA A 45 0.45 -13.21 -5.65
CA ALA A 45 0.70 -11.79 -5.65
C ALA A 45 0.52 -11.23 -4.22
N TRP A 46 1.57 -10.62 -3.71
CA TRP A 46 1.63 -10.01 -2.38
C TRP A 46 1.84 -8.52 -2.52
N PHE A 47 1.08 -7.73 -1.77
CA PHE A 47 1.17 -6.28 -1.80
C PHE A 47 1.15 -5.72 -0.39
N GLY A 48 2.06 -4.78 -0.08
CA GLY A 48 1.79 -3.79 0.94
C GLY A 48 0.61 -2.90 0.50
N MET A 49 -0.14 -2.36 1.44
CA MET A 49 -1.29 -1.49 1.13
C MET A 49 -1.16 -0.14 1.84
N ASP A 50 -1.48 0.94 1.14
CA ASP A 50 -1.73 2.24 1.79
C ASP A 50 -3.07 2.15 2.55
N PRO A 51 -3.08 2.16 3.89
CA PRO A 51 -4.30 1.91 4.67
C PRO A 51 -5.37 3.00 4.48
N MET A 52 -5.00 4.15 3.93
CA MET A 52 -5.92 5.27 3.71
C MET A 52 -6.62 5.21 2.35
N THR A 53 -6.01 4.56 1.35
CA THR A 53 -6.53 4.54 -0.03
C THR A 53 -6.78 3.14 -0.55
N LEU A 54 -6.30 2.10 0.12
CA LEU A 54 -6.33 0.71 -0.31
C LEU A 54 -5.65 0.51 -1.69
N LEU A 55 -4.65 1.33 -1.97
CA LEU A 55 -3.78 1.13 -3.13
C LEU A 55 -2.59 0.27 -2.75
N ALA A 56 -2.20 -0.62 -3.67
CA ALA A 56 -0.98 -1.39 -3.49
C ALA A 56 0.24 -0.47 -3.40
N THR A 57 1.12 -0.77 -2.47
CA THR A 57 2.40 -0.08 -2.22
C THR A 57 3.54 -1.07 -2.09
N ALA A 58 4.74 -0.60 -1.87
CA ALA A 58 5.86 -1.46 -1.50
C ALA A 58 5.74 -1.92 -0.03
N PRO A 59 6.22 -3.14 0.31
CA PRO A 59 6.81 -4.10 -0.61
C PRO A 59 5.76 -4.82 -1.46
N SER A 60 6.18 -5.36 -2.62
CA SER A 60 5.33 -6.21 -3.46
C SER A 60 6.14 -7.38 -4.01
N ARG A 61 5.49 -8.54 -4.12
CA ARG A 61 6.06 -9.75 -4.72
C ARG A 61 5.00 -10.40 -5.60
N VAL A 62 5.33 -10.70 -6.84
CA VAL A 62 4.44 -11.35 -7.79
C VAL A 62 5.16 -12.52 -8.42
N GLU A 63 4.52 -13.68 -8.42
CA GLU A 63 5.03 -14.95 -8.94
C GLU A 63 3.97 -15.63 -9.80
N GLY A 64 4.39 -16.18 -10.92
CA GLY A 64 3.51 -16.95 -11.80
C GLY A 64 2.52 -16.12 -12.61
N LEU A 65 2.53 -14.79 -12.53
CA LEU A 65 1.73 -13.91 -13.38
C LEU A 65 2.60 -13.24 -14.45
N ASP A 66 2.07 -13.11 -15.66
CA ASP A 66 2.72 -12.39 -16.74
C ASP A 66 2.78 -10.88 -16.38
N PRO A 67 3.98 -10.28 -16.28
CA PRO A 67 4.13 -8.86 -16.01
C PRO A 67 3.41 -7.96 -17.03
N ALA A 68 3.26 -8.39 -18.27
CA ALA A 68 2.54 -7.65 -19.31
C ALA A 68 1.05 -7.44 -18.99
N LEU A 69 0.49 -8.24 -18.08
CA LEU A 69 -0.92 -8.16 -17.65
C LEU A 69 -1.13 -7.31 -16.39
N CYS A 70 -0.11 -6.61 -15.88
CA CYS A 70 -0.27 -5.76 -14.71
C CYS A 70 -1.32 -4.65 -14.90
N ASP A 71 -1.38 -4.02 -16.06
CA ASP A 71 -2.43 -3.00 -16.36
C ASP A 71 -3.82 -3.63 -16.34
N THR A 72 -3.99 -4.81 -16.97
CA THR A 72 -5.24 -5.58 -16.95
C THR A 72 -5.65 -5.97 -15.53
N TYR A 73 -4.70 -6.44 -14.70
CA TYR A 73 -4.96 -6.81 -13.30
C TYR A 73 -5.60 -5.65 -12.53
N TRP A 74 -5.00 -4.46 -12.59
CA TRP A 74 -5.49 -3.29 -11.86
C TRP A 74 -6.69 -2.62 -12.53
N HIS A 75 -6.83 -2.75 -13.87
CA HIS A 75 -8.06 -2.35 -14.55
C HIS A 75 -9.26 -3.15 -14.01
N LEU A 76 -9.16 -4.47 -13.95
CA LEU A 76 -10.21 -5.34 -13.42
C LEU A 76 -10.54 -5.03 -11.94
N GLU A 77 -9.53 -4.66 -11.14
CA GLU A 77 -9.73 -4.29 -9.73
C GLU A 77 -10.59 -3.03 -9.54
N PHE A 78 -10.45 -2.02 -10.43
CA PHE A 78 -11.09 -0.71 -10.23
C PHE A 78 -12.23 -0.42 -11.20
N HIS A 79 -12.33 -1.12 -12.32
CA HIS A 79 -13.33 -0.84 -13.36
C HIS A 79 -14.42 -1.90 -13.46
N GLU A 80 -14.18 -3.11 -12.99
CA GLU A 80 -15.14 -4.19 -13.08
C GLU A 80 -15.81 -4.49 -11.73
N GLN A 81 -17.08 -4.92 -11.79
CA GLN A 81 -17.77 -5.48 -10.62
C GLN A 81 -17.54 -6.98 -10.62
N ASP A 82 -16.77 -7.45 -9.65
CA ASP A 82 -16.43 -8.86 -9.52
C ASP A 82 -16.39 -9.27 -8.04
N THR A 83 -16.32 -10.58 -7.78
CA THR A 83 -16.16 -11.08 -6.41
C THR A 83 -14.71 -10.93 -5.93
N GLY A 84 -14.54 -10.71 -4.63
CA GLY A 84 -13.21 -10.68 -4.01
C GLY A 84 -12.37 -9.45 -4.36
N LEU A 85 -12.95 -8.31 -4.76
CA LEU A 85 -12.21 -7.06 -4.89
C LEU A 85 -11.59 -6.67 -3.55
N PHE A 86 -10.36 -6.18 -3.52
CA PHE A 86 -9.67 -5.85 -2.27
C PHE A 86 -10.42 -4.80 -1.44
N ALA A 87 -11.07 -3.85 -2.10
CA ALA A 87 -11.88 -2.85 -1.41
C ALA A 87 -13.10 -3.47 -0.71
N ASP A 88 -13.70 -4.52 -1.27
CA ASP A 88 -14.83 -5.21 -0.67
C ASP A 88 -14.38 -6.16 0.44
N LEU A 89 -13.27 -6.88 0.22
CA LEU A 89 -12.64 -7.69 1.27
C LEU A 89 -12.24 -6.84 2.48
N ALA A 90 -11.74 -5.63 2.26
CA ALA A 90 -11.37 -4.72 3.35
C ALA A 90 -12.59 -4.28 4.20
N ARG A 91 -13.80 -4.27 3.64
CA ARG A 91 -15.06 -3.95 4.36
C ARG A 91 -15.78 -5.20 4.89
N GLY A 92 -15.53 -6.36 4.29
CA GLY A 92 -16.20 -7.63 4.56
C GLY A 92 -15.35 -8.63 5.34
N ASP A 93 -15.41 -9.89 4.93
CA ASP A 93 -14.82 -11.03 5.64
C ASP A 93 -13.29 -11.10 5.54
N GLY A 94 -12.70 -10.34 4.63
CA GLY A 94 -11.25 -10.23 4.48
C GLY A 94 -10.62 -11.30 3.60
N VAL A 95 -11.29 -12.41 3.32
CA VAL A 95 -10.82 -13.51 2.47
C VAL A 95 -11.95 -14.01 1.58
N SER A 96 -11.63 -14.37 0.34
CA SER A 96 -12.58 -14.98 -0.61
C SER A 96 -11.85 -15.95 -1.53
N ALA A 97 -12.40 -17.14 -1.73
CA ALA A 97 -11.98 -18.07 -2.77
C ALA A 97 -13.00 -18.05 -3.90
N LEU A 98 -12.51 -17.90 -5.14
CA LEU A 98 -13.34 -17.61 -6.32
C LEU A 98 -14.41 -18.68 -6.57
N ARG A 99 -13.99 -19.96 -6.61
CA ARG A 99 -14.91 -21.07 -6.86
C ARG A 99 -15.94 -21.24 -5.73
N LEU A 100 -15.52 -21.08 -4.47
CA LEU A 100 -16.45 -21.10 -3.32
C LEU A 100 -17.48 -19.96 -3.42
N ALA A 101 -17.03 -18.73 -3.72
CA ALA A 101 -17.90 -17.56 -3.81
C ALA A 101 -18.88 -17.63 -4.99
N LEU A 102 -18.60 -18.41 -6.04
CA LEU A 102 -19.38 -18.52 -7.27
C LEU A 102 -20.04 -19.88 -7.47
N ASP A 103 -20.19 -20.70 -6.40
CA ASP A 103 -20.78 -22.05 -6.46
C ASP A 103 -20.16 -22.90 -7.58
N ASP A 104 -18.83 -22.97 -7.65
CA ASP A 104 -18.04 -23.70 -8.64
C ASP A 104 -18.31 -23.26 -10.10
N ARG A 105 -18.62 -21.98 -10.31
CA ARG A 105 -18.83 -21.37 -11.64
C ARG A 105 -17.90 -20.19 -11.87
N PRO A 106 -16.56 -20.39 -11.94
CA PRO A 106 -15.58 -19.31 -12.03
C PRO A 106 -15.75 -18.43 -13.28
N SER A 107 -16.33 -18.98 -14.37
CA SER A 107 -16.62 -18.22 -15.60
C SER A 107 -17.60 -17.06 -15.42
N ARG A 108 -18.28 -16.94 -14.28
CA ARG A 108 -19.10 -15.77 -13.94
C ARG A 108 -18.25 -14.56 -13.59
N SER A 109 -17.00 -14.75 -13.13
CA SER A 109 -16.03 -13.69 -12.88
C SER A 109 -15.45 -13.16 -14.17
N VAL A 110 -15.40 -11.83 -14.32
CA VAL A 110 -14.70 -11.16 -15.43
C VAL A 110 -13.21 -11.40 -15.30
N ARG A 111 -12.66 -11.26 -14.10
CA ARG A 111 -11.25 -11.49 -13.79
C ARG A 111 -10.81 -12.91 -14.13
N TYR A 112 -11.65 -13.91 -13.87
CA TYR A 112 -11.35 -15.28 -14.29
C TYR A 112 -11.20 -15.38 -15.79
N ARG A 113 -12.14 -14.86 -16.56
CA ARG A 113 -12.15 -14.98 -18.03
C ARG A 113 -11.03 -14.19 -18.71
N GLU A 114 -10.71 -13.01 -18.20
CA GLU A 114 -9.82 -12.06 -18.87
C GLU A 114 -8.38 -12.12 -18.36
N LEU A 115 -8.17 -12.60 -17.12
CA LEU A 115 -6.85 -12.63 -16.50
C LEU A 115 -6.39 -14.05 -16.14
N LEU A 116 -7.19 -14.81 -15.41
CA LEU A 116 -6.73 -16.07 -14.81
C LEU A 116 -6.71 -17.21 -15.82
N GLN A 117 -7.83 -17.46 -16.49
CA GLN A 117 -7.97 -18.53 -17.46
C GLN A 117 -6.95 -18.44 -18.63
N PRO A 118 -6.67 -17.26 -19.22
CA PRO A 118 -5.64 -17.13 -20.26
C PRO A 118 -4.22 -17.49 -19.79
N GLN A 119 -3.95 -17.38 -18.48
CA GLN A 119 -2.67 -17.74 -17.87
C GLN A 119 -2.63 -19.18 -17.34
N GLY A 120 -3.71 -19.96 -17.54
CA GLY A 120 -3.77 -21.36 -17.12
C GLY A 120 -4.26 -21.58 -15.70
N TYR A 121 -4.68 -20.55 -14.97
CA TYR A 121 -5.20 -20.69 -13.61
C TYR A 121 -6.69 -21.04 -13.60
N ASP A 122 -7.08 -21.89 -12.67
CA ASP A 122 -8.44 -22.42 -12.53
C ASP A 122 -9.17 -21.91 -11.28
N ASP A 123 -8.43 -21.48 -10.25
CA ASP A 123 -8.99 -20.90 -9.03
C ASP A 123 -8.08 -19.82 -8.45
N GLU A 124 -8.68 -18.91 -7.68
CA GLU A 124 -8.02 -17.82 -6.99
C GLU A 124 -8.52 -17.70 -5.55
N LEU A 125 -7.60 -17.52 -4.60
CA LEU A 125 -7.92 -17.11 -3.24
C LEU A 125 -7.35 -15.73 -2.98
N ARG A 126 -8.19 -14.78 -2.62
CA ARG A 126 -7.77 -13.40 -2.32
C ARG A 126 -8.02 -13.06 -0.86
N ALA A 127 -7.11 -12.28 -0.29
CA ALA A 127 -7.19 -11.84 1.09
C ALA A 127 -6.66 -10.42 1.28
N VAL A 128 -7.11 -9.78 2.34
CA VAL A 128 -6.52 -8.56 2.87
C VAL A 128 -6.06 -8.79 4.32
N PHE A 129 -4.94 -8.21 4.68
CA PHE A 129 -4.37 -8.30 6.01
C PHE A 129 -4.72 -7.06 6.81
N ARG A 130 -5.51 -7.26 7.88
CA ARG A 130 -6.09 -6.18 8.69
C ARG A 130 -5.71 -6.28 10.14
N THR A 131 -5.41 -5.14 10.76
CA THR A 131 -5.32 -4.99 12.21
C THR A 131 -5.85 -3.62 12.62
N GLY A 132 -6.61 -3.55 13.70
CA GLY A 132 -7.32 -2.33 14.09
C GLY A 132 -8.31 -1.89 13.01
N SER A 133 -8.20 -0.65 12.54
CA SER A 133 -9.00 -0.08 11.44
C SER A 133 -8.30 -0.12 10.08
N GLY A 134 -7.01 -0.50 10.04
CA GLY A 134 -6.17 -0.42 8.85
C GLY A 134 -6.05 -1.75 8.09
N THR A 135 -6.01 -1.65 6.77
CA THR A 135 -5.60 -2.73 5.85
C THR A 135 -4.17 -2.45 5.43
N TRP A 136 -3.25 -3.37 5.78
CA TRP A 136 -1.80 -3.17 5.64
C TRP A 136 -1.16 -3.98 4.54
N GLY A 137 -1.88 -5.00 4.05
CA GLY A 137 -1.43 -5.82 2.94
C GLY A 137 -2.58 -6.53 2.26
N ALA A 138 -2.28 -7.08 1.09
CA ALA A 138 -3.17 -7.92 0.31
C ALA A 138 -2.42 -9.12 -0.27
N LEU A 139 -3.17 -10.17 -0.55
CA LEU A 139 -2.70 -11.43 -1.09
C LEU A 139 -3.66 -11.94 -2.15
N ALA A 140 -3.13 -12.47 -3.23
CA ALA A 140 -3.85 -13.33 -4.15
C ALA A 140 -3.01 -14.60 -4.40
N LEU A 141 -3.62 -15.76 -4.28
CA LEU A 141 -3.03 -17.07 -4.57
C LEU A 141 -3.75 -17.69 -5.75
N TYR A 142 -3.03 -18.38 -6.62
CA TYR A 142 -3.55 -18.95 -7.85
C TYR A 142 -3.26 -20.45 -7.90
N ARG A 143 -4.24 -21.24 -8.36
CA ARG A 143 -4.09 -22.68 -8.62
C ARG A 143 -4.37 -23.02 -10.07
N GLU A 144 -3.54 -23.88 -10.62
CA GLU A 144 -3.74 -24.50 -11.92
C GLU A 144 -4.76 -25.66 -11.83
N PRO A 145 -5.36 -26.11 -12.94
CA PRO A 145 -6.33 -27.21 -12.96
C PRO A 145 -5.82 -28.55 -12.39
N ALA A 146 -4.50 -28.70 -12.29
CA ALA A 146 -3.87 -29.92 -11.72
C ALA A 146 -4.05 -30.02 -10.19
N HIS A 147 -4.33 -28.91 -9.52
CA HIS A 147 -4.58 -28.84 -8.09
C HIS A 147 -6.09 -28.79 -7.80
N ALA A 148 -6.49 -29.28 -6.61
CA ALA A 148 -7.85 -29.07 -6.13
C ALA A 148 -8.11 -27.57 -5.90
N ALA A 149 -9.35 -27.12 -6.13
CA ALA A 149 -9.75 -25.77 -5.81
C ALA A 149 -9.50 -25.43 -4.33
N PHE A 150 -9.38 -24.13 -4.02
CA PHE A 150 -9.26 -23.66 -2.63
C PHE A 150 -10.52 -24.03 -1.84
N ASP A 151 -10.33 -24.59 -0.65
CA ASP A 151 -11.39 -25.05 0.23
C ASP A 151 -11.55 -24.16 1.49
N ASP A 152 -12.57 -24.46 2.29
CA ASP A 152 -12.83 -23.74 3.54
C ASP A 152 -11.65 -23.82 4.53
N ALA A 153 -10.83 -24.88 4.48
CA ALA A 153 -9.67 -24.99 5.35
C ALA A 153 -8.54 -24.04 4.89
N ASP A 154 -8.36 -23.85 3.60
CA ASP A 154 -7.42 -22.88 3.04
C ASP A 154 -7.84 -21.45 3.40
N VAL A 155 -9.14 -21.14 3.25
CA VAL A 155 -9.73 -19.86 3.68
C VAL A 155 -9.52 -19.63 5.19
N ALA A 156 -9.74 -20.64 6.03
CA ALA A 156 -9.54 -20.54 7.47
C ALA A 156 -8.06 -20.28 7.85
N ILE A 157 -7.11 -20.90 7.14
CA ILE A 157 -5.67 -20.66 7.34
C ILE A 157 -5.34 -19.19 7.05
N VAL A 158 -5.73 -18.69 5.87
CA VAL A 158 -5.43 -17.34 5.45
C VAL A 158 -6.12 -16.29 6.35
N THR A 159 -7.35 -16.59 6.78
CA THR A 159 -8.06 -15.76 7.78
C THR A 159 -7.30 -15.73 9.11
N GLY A 160 -6.81 -16.88 9.57
CA GLY A 160 -6.09 -17.00 10.85
C GLY A 160 -4.78 -16.22 10.91
N ILE A 161 -4.07 -16.07 9.80
CA ILE A 161 -2.81 -15.32 9.73
C ILE A 161 -3.00 -13.82 9.47
N SER A 162 -4.21 -13.38 9.09
CA SER A 162 -4.45 -12.00 8.58
C SER A 162 -3.97 -10.93 9.55
N SER A 163 -4.35 -10.99 10.83
CA SER A 163 -3.97 -9.98 11.81
C SER A 163 -2.47 -9.98 12.15
N ILE A 164 -1.83 -11.14 12.10
CA ILE A 164 -0.41 -11.32 12.39
C ILE A 164 0.43 -10.67 11.30
N VAL A 165 0.12 -10.98 10.04
CA VAL A 165 0.78 -10.39 8.88
C VAL A 165 0.55 -8.87 8.82
N ALA A 166 -0.69 -8.43 9.09
CA ALA A 166 -1.02 -7.01 9.16
C ALA A 166 -0.19 -6.28 10.21
N GLU A 167 -0.03 -6.86 11.41
CA GLU A 167 0.75 -6.28 12.49
C GLU A 167 2.24 -6.21 12.13
N ALA A 168 2.77 -7.25 11.50
CA ALA A 168 4.15 -7.29 11.05
C ALA A 168 4.45 -6.26 9.94
N LEU A 169 3.54 -6.04 9.01
CA LEU A 169 3.66 -5.00 7.98
C LEU A 169 3.54 -3.60 8.60
N ARG A 170 2.56 -3.40 9.49
CA ARG A 170 2.30 -2.14 10.18
C ARG A 170 3.49 -1.69 11.04
N SER A 171 4.05 -2.59 11.85
CA SER A 171 5.15 -2.27 12.77
C SER A 171 6.40 -1.77 12.05
N ARG A 172 6.65 -2.26 10.84
CA ARG A 172 7.79 -1.81 10.02
C ARG A 172 7.66 -0.36 9.54
N LEU A 173 6.46 0.20 9.55
CA LEU A 173 6.23 1.60 9.20
C LEU A 173 6.43 2.57 10.37
N GLN A 174 6.55 2.08 11.62
CA GLN A 174 6.77 2.93 12.81
C GLN A 174 8.16 3.59 12.84
N HIS A 175 9.16 2.94 12.23
CA HIS A 175 10.53 3.46 12.22
C HIS A 175 10.70 4.37 11.02
N THR A 176 10.58 5.67 11.23
CA THR A 176 10.80 6.70 10.20
C THR A 176 12.25 7.18 10.27
N THR A 177 12.92 7.26 9.12
CA THR A 177 14.22 7.89 9.01
C THR A 177 14.01 9.36 8.68
N PRO A 178 14.54 10.31 9.49
CA PRO A 178 14.46 11.72 9.15
C PRO A 178 15.11 11.99 7.80
N TRP A 179 14.46 12.77 6.97
CA TRP A 179 15.03 13.16 5.67
C TRP A 179 16.03 14.29 5.85
N SER A 180 17.29 14.06 5.46
CA SER A 180 18.39 15.03 5.54
C SER A 180 18.83 15.57 4.16
N GLY A 181 18.00 15.43 3.13
CA GLY A 181 18.31 15.85 1.76
C GLY A 181 17.71 17.19 1.37
N ARG A 182 18.26 17.82 0.31
CA ARG A 182 17.66 19.01 -0.30
C ARG A 182 16.26 18.69 -0.81
N PRO A 183 15.28 19.63 -0.72
CA PRO A 183 14.01 19.50 -1.41
C PRO A 183 14.28 19.27 -2.89
N SER A 184 13.95 18.10 -3.41
CA SER A 184 14.01 17.86 -4.85
C SER A 184 12.71 18.36 -5.48
N SER A 185 12.80 18.85 -6.71
CA SER A 185 11.63 19.21 -7.49
C SER A 185 10.73 17.99 -7.69
N PRO A 186 9.41 18.17 -7.85
CA PRO A 186 8.51 17.06 -8.14
C PRO A 186 8.91 16.32 -9.41
N GLY A 187 8.87 14.98 -9.35
CA GLY A 187 8.96 14.12 -10.52
C GLY A 187 7.64 14.10 -11.26
N LEU A 188 7.68 14.12 -12.59
CA LEU A 188 6.51 13.99 -13.45
C LEU A 188 6.67 12.78 -14.36
N VAL A 189 5.65 11.91 -14.36
CA VAL A 189 5.54 10.74 -15.24
C VAL A 189 4.24 10.84 -16.01
N ILE A 190 4.27 10.60 -17.31
CA ILE A 190 3.07 10.51 -18.17
C ILE A 190 2.98 9.11 -18.73
N VAL A 191 1.84 8.47 -18.49
CA VAL A 191 1.52 7.12 -18.97
C VAL A 191 0.38 7.22 -19.97
N ASP A 192 0.43 6.47 -21.07
CA ASP A 192 -0.66 6.42 -22.04
C ASP A 192 -1.78 5.46 -21.64
N ARG A 193 -2.79 5.33 -22.51
CA ARG A 193 -3.95 4.45 -22.27
C ARG A 193 -3.57 2.97 -22.17
N ASP A 194 -2.46 2.55 -22.75
CA ASP A 194 -2.00 1.16 -22.80
C ASP A 194 -1.03 0.85 -21.65
N GLY A 195 -0.87 1.79 -20.70
CA GLY A 195 0.02 1.64 -19.55
C GLY A 195 1.49 1.93 -19.86
N ALA A 196 1.82 2.32 -21.11
CA ALA A 196 3.20 2.61 -21.49
C ALA A 196 3.63 4.02 -21.01
N LEU A 197 4.90 4.14 -20.62
CA LEU A 197 5.50 5.41 -20.26
C LEU A 197 5.73 6.27 -21.50
N VAL A 198 5.09 7.44 -21.53
CA VAL A 198 5.17 8.38 -22.67
C VAL A 198 6.23 9.45 -22.45
N SER A 199 6.33 9.97 -21.23
CA SER A 199 7.23 11.08 -20.89
C SER A 199 7.55 11.12 -19.41
N THR A 200 8.72 11.62 -19.07
CA THR A 200 9.14 11.83 -17.69
C THR A 200 10.15 12.98 -17.62
N ASN A 201 10.30 13.61 -16.45
CA ASN A 201 11.39 14.54 -16.19
C ASN A 201 12.55 13.86 -15.43
N ALA A 202 13.70 14.52 -15.35
CA ALA A 202 14.89 13.99 -14.70
C ALA A 202 14.69 13.66 -13.21
N GLU A 203 13.85 14.46 -12.54
CA GLU A 203 13.49 14.26 -11.13
C GLU A 203 12.69 12.97 -10.94
N ALA A 204 11.74 12.67 -11.84
CA ALA A 204 11.00 11.42 -11.79
C ALA A 204 11.90 10.21 -12.00
N VAL A 205 12.85 10.28 -12.93
CA VAL A 205 13.84 9.22 -13.13
C VAL A 205 14.64 8.97 -11.84
N SER A 206 15.06 10.02 -11.15
CA SER A 206 15.76 9.90 -9.89
C SER A 206 14.90 9.23 -8.82
N TRP A 207 13.63 9.65 -8.67
CA TRP A 207 12.69 9.06 -7.73
C TRP A 207 12.39 7.59 -8.04
N LEU A 208 12.17 7.26 -9.31
CA LEU A 208 11.87 5.88 -9.73
C LEU A 208 13.04 4.93 -9.46
N ARG A 209 14.29 5.36 -9.67
CA ARG A 209 15.48 4.57 -9.34
C ARG A 209 15.62 4.30 -7.85
N GLU A 210 15.26 5.24 -7.01
CA GLU A 210 15.32 5.07 -5.55
C GLU A 210 14.21 4.15 -5.04
N LEU A 211 13.04 4.20 -5.67
CA LEU A 211 11.90 3.36 -5.33
C LEU A 211 12.09 1.92 -5.82
N TRP A 212 12.63 1.75 -7.04
CA TRP A 212 12.72 0.45 -7.72
C TRP A 212 14.06 0.28 -8.43
N PRO A 213 15.14 0.06 -7.70
CA PRO A 213 16.50 0.01 -8.27
C PRO A 213 16.76 -1.16 -9.22
N ASN A 214 15.91 -2.19 -9.20
CA ASN A 214 16.01 -3.35 -10.10
C ASN A 214 15.20 -3.15 -11.40
N SER A 215 14.38 -2.10 -11.50
CA SER A 215 13.91 -1.67 -12.82
C SER A 215 15.13 -1.10 -13.55
N ALA A 216 15.41 -1.59 -14.75
CA ALA A 216 16.49 -1.09 -15.60
C ALA A 216 16.20 0.36 -16.04
N ALA A 217 16.27 1.31 -15.10
CA ALA A 217 16.08 2.72 -15.40
C ALA A 217 17.34 3.25 -16.10
N PRO A 218 17.25 3.81 -17.32
CA PRO A 218 18.38 4.36 -18.07
C PRO A 218 19.06 5.51 -17.32
N ASP A 219 20.28 5.84 -17.70
CA ASP A 219 21.05 6.91 -17.08
C ASP A 219 20.42 8.28 -17.34
N ALA A 220 20.44 9.19 -16.35
CA ALA A 220 19.78 10.50 -16.44
C ALA A 220 20.32 11.40 -17.55
N SER A 221 21.46 11.06 -18.15
CA SER A 221 22.05 11.75 -19.30
C SER A 221 21.30 11.51 -20.61
N ASP A 222 20.43 10.46 -20.69
CA ASP A 222 19.80 9.99 -21.91
C ASP A 222 18.27 10.15 -21.92
N VAL A 223 17.73 11.21 -21.31
CA VAL A 223 16.28 11.48 -21.27
C VAL A 223 15.64 11.52 -22.66
N ALA A 224 16.39 11.86 -23.70
CA ALA A 224 15.91 11.85 -25.09
C ALA A 224 15.89 10.44 -25.72
N LEU A 225 16.75 9.52 -25.27
CA LEU A 225 16.75 8.10 -25.66
C LEU A 225 15.66 7.31 -24.89
N PHE A 226 15.24 7.84 -23.74
CA PHE A 226 14.27 7.24 -22.83
C PHE A 226 12.93 6.89 -23.50
N THR A 227 12.44 7.69 -24.44
CA THR A 227 11.17 7.48 -25.11
C THR A 227 11.21 6.43 -26.24
N SER A 228 12.39 6.15 -26.82
CA SER A 228 12.53 5.13 -27.86
C SER A 228 12.96 3.77 -27.29
N GLU A 229 13.81 3.75 -26.27
CA GLU A 229 14.26 2.52 -25.62
C GLU A 229 13.26 1.95 -24.62
N LEU A 230 12.37 2.77 -24.06
CA LEU A 230 11.27 2.32 -23.19
C LEU A 230 10.22 1.47 -23.90
N ARG A 231 10.16 1.53 -25.24
CA ARG A 231 9.30 0.63 -26.03
C ARG A 231 9.94 -0.74 -26.27
N ASP A 232 11.27 -0.83 -26.17
CA ASP A 232 12.04 -2.04 -26.46
C ASP A 232 12.73 -2.66 -25.24
N ALA A 233 12.77 -1.98 -24.09
CA ALA A 233 13.37 -2.51 -22.88
C ALA A 233 12.29 -2.98 -21.91
N ASP A 234 12.53 -4.13 -21.25
CA ASP A 234 11.78 -4.73 -20.14
C ASP A 234 11.68 -3.81 -18.89
N LEU A 235 11.33 -2.54 -19.07
CA LEU A 235 11.04 -1.63 -17.98
C LEU A 235 9.71 -2.03 -17.37
N GLN A 236 9.76 -2.91 -16.39
CA GLN A 236 8.62 -3.22 -15.57
C GLN A 236 8.23 -1.96 -14.79
N VAL A 237 7.17 -1.31 -15.26
CA VAL A 237 6.50 -0.26 -14.47
C VAL A 237 6.12 -0.90 -13.13
N PRO A 238 6.51 -0.31 -12.00
CA PRO A 238 6.27 -0.95 -10.71
C PRO A 238 4.78 -1.12 -10.43
N THR A 239 4.40 -2.25 -9.87
CA THR A 239 3.01 -2.59 -9.50
C THR A 239 2.24 -1.45 -8.83
N PRO A 240 2.81 -0.70 -7.86
CA PRO A 240 2.12 0.43 -7.25
C PRO A 240 1.75 1.54 -8.22
N LEU A 241 2.55 1.75 -9.26
CA LEU A 241 2.26 2.78 -10.26
C LEU A 241 1.10 2.37 -11.16
N PHE A 242 1.00 1.09 -11.54
CA PHE A 242 -0.14 0.56 -12.28
C PHE A 242 -1.44 0.69 -11.48
N ALA A 243 -1.43 0.32 -10.20
CA ALA A 243 -2.59 0.48 -9.32
C ALA A 243 -3.04 1.94 -9.22
N LEU A 244 -2.09 2.86 -9.10
CA LEU A 244 -2.36 4.29 -9.01
C LEU A 244 -2.94 4.85 -10.33
N VAL A 245 -2.40 4.44 -11.47
CA VAL A 245 -2.86 4.85 -12.80
C VAL A 245 -4.27 4.31 -13.08
N ALA A 246 -4.53 3.03 -12.79
CA ALA A 246 -5.85 2.43 -12.95
C ALA A 246 -6.89 3.14 -12.07
N ARG A 247 -6.55 3.48 -10.82
CA ARG A 247 -7.41 4.27 -9.94
C ARG A 247 -7.68 5.66 -10.51
N ALA A 248 -6.69 6.33 -11.10
CA ALA A 248 -6.89 7.66 -11.70
C ALA A 248 -7.87 7.61 -12.87
N ARG A 249 -7.82 6.57 -13.69
CA ARG A 249 -8.78 6.32 -14.77
C ARG A 249 -10.18 6.06 -14.21
N ALA A 250 -10.30 5.21 -13.21
CA ALA A 250 -11.59 4.90 -12.58
C ALA A 250 -12.24 6.13 -11.95
N VAL A 251 -11.45 7.04 -11.37
CA VAL A 251 -11.94 8.34 -10.86
C VAL A 251 -12.44 9.22 -12.01
N ALA A 252 -11.70 9.29 -13.13
CA ALA A 252 -12.12 10.07 -14.30
C ALA A 252 -13.41 9.54 -14.92
N ASP A 253 -13.62 8.23 -14.90
CA ASP A 253 -14.83 7.55 -15.40
C ASP A 253 -15.99 7.58 -14.40
N GLY A 254 -15.80 8.20 -13.23
CA GLY A 254 -16.82 8.30 -12.18
C GLY A 254 -17.13 7.00 -11.45
N ARG A 255 -16.31 5.97 -11.63
CA ARG A 255 -16.45 4.66 -10.96
C ARG A 255 -15.88 4.66 -9.55
N GLU A 256 -14.89 5.50 -9.28
CA GLU A 256 -14.26 5.70 -7.99
C GLU A 256 -14.38 7.14 -7.50
N ARG A 257 -14.51 7.30 -6.17
CA ARG A 257 -14.58 8.61 -5.52
C ARG A 257 -13.31 8.97 -4.75
N ALA A 258 -12.58 7.96 -4.29
CA ALA A 258 -11.34 8.17 -3.57
C ALA A 258 -10.25 8.67 -4.54
N PRO A 259 -9.48 9.70 -4.17
CA PRO A 259 -8.46 10.23 -5.06
C PRO A 259 -7.39 9.18 -5.37
N ALA A 260 -6.85 9.23 -6.59
CA ALA A 260 -5.69 8.44 -6.97
C ALA A 260 -4.44 9.04 -6.33
N ARG A 261 -4.20 8.64 -5.09
CA ARG A 261 -3.12 9.10 -4.24
C ARG A 261 -2.54 7.93 -3.49
N LEU A 262 -1.23 7.78 -3.56
CA LEU A 262 -0.47 6.71 -2.94
C LEU A 262 0.64 7.29 -2.09
N ARG A 263 0.82 6.73 -0.91
CA ARG A 263 1.96 7.03 -0.03
C ARG A 263 2.79 5.77 0.09
N LEU A 264 4.08 5.93 -0.07
CA LEU A 264 5.00 4.80 0.06
C LEU A 264 6.34 5.28 0.62
N ARG A 265 7.14 4.32 1.06
CA ARG A 265 8.50 4.59 1.53
C ARG A 265 9.50 4.10 0.50
N ASP A 266 10.53 4.89 0.26
CA ASP A 266 11.69 4.41 -0.50
C ASP A 266 12.57 3.49 0.37
N ARG A 267 13.60 2.90 -0.24
CA ARG A 267 14.54 1.99 0.45
C ARG A 267 15.34 2.68 1.57
N ARG A 268 15.44 3.99 1.57
CA ARG A 268 16.08 4.78 2.62
C ARG A 268 15.13 5.14 3.75
N GLY A 269 13.88 4.70 3.66
CA GLY A 269 12.84 4.95 4.64
C GLY A 269 12.16 6.31 4.52
N ARG A 270 12.41 7.07 3.43
CA ARG A 270 11.77 8.37 3.20
C ARG A 270 10.36 8.17 2.67
N TRP A 271 9.43 8.98 3.15
CA TRP A 271 8.07 8.99 2.67
C TRP A 271 7.93 9.82 1.41
N LEU A 272 7.31 9.22 0.41
CA LEU A 272 6.92 9.84 -0.84
C LEU A 272 5.41 9.81 -0.99
N VAL A 273 4.87 10.80 -1.69
CA VAL A 273 3.49 10.81 -2.13
C VAL A 273 3.45 10.86 -3.65
N LEU A 274 2.60 10.03 -4.22
CA LEU A 274 2.31 9.99 -5.64
C LEU A 274 0.85 10.42 -5.84
N HIS A 275 0.64 11.36 -6.75
CA HIS A 275 -0.69 11.78 -7.18
C HIS A 275 -0.86 11.47 -8.65
N ALA A 276 -1.96 10.84 -9.04
CA ALA A 276 -2.28 10.60 -10.43
C ALA A 276 -3.60 11.26 -10.83
N SER A 277 -3.63 11.78 -12.05
CA SER A 277 -4.83 12.36 -12.64
C SER A 277 -4.89 12.04 -14.13
N ALA A 278 -6.06 11.63 -14.61
CA ALA A 278 -6.29 11.50 -16.03
C ALA A 278 -6.25 12.87 -16.70
N LEU A 279 -5.57 12.94 -17.84
CA LEU A 279 -5.45 14.18 -18.60
C LEU A 279 -6.66 14.34 -19.53
N SER A 280 -7.16 15.56 -19.61
CA SER A 280 -8.20 15.97 -20.55
C SER A 280 -7.73 17.15 -21.38
N GLY A 281 -8.07 17.19 -22.64
CA GLY A 281 -7.68 18.28 -23.55
C GLY A 281 -8.30 18.15 -24.91
N PRO A 282 -8.22 19.19 -25.76
CA PRO A 282 -8.89 19.22 -27.07
C PRO A 282 -8.24 18.32 -28.14
N GLY A 283 -7.13 17.63 -27.83
CA GLY A 283 -6.43 16.75 -28.78
C GLY A 283 -6.63 15.26 -28.47
N THR A 284 -6.70 14.43 -29.50
CA THR A 284 -6.76 12.96 -29.36
C THR A 284 -5.53 12.39 -28.68
N ASP A 285 -4.38 13.08 -28.77
CA ASP A 285 -3.11 12.65 -28.19
C ASP A 285 -3.05 12.73 -26.66
N VAL A 286 -3.99 13.44 -26.03
CA VAL A 286 -4.04 13.61 -24.57
C VAL A 286 -5.05 12.64 -23.94
N ALA A 287 -6.07 12.25 -24.69
CA ALA A 287 -7.16 11.41 -24.20
C ALA A 287 -6.66 10.04 -23.70
N GLY A 288 -7.03 9.69 -22.47
CA GLY A 288 -6.65 8.43 -21.82
C GLY A 288 -5.24 8.40 -21.22
N ARG A 289 -4.46 9.49 -21.34
CA ARG A 289 -3.19 9.62 -20.62
C ARG A 289 -3.41 9.97 -19.16
N VAL A 290 -2.49 9.51 -18.32
CA VAL A 290 -2.47 9.82 -16.88
C VAL A 290 -1.15 10.50 -16.55
N ALA A 291 -1.21 11.63 -15.86
CA ALA A 291 -0.05 12.27 -15.27
C ALA A 291 0.11 11.80 -13.82
N VAL A 292 1.31 11.39 -13.45
CA VAL A 292 1.69 11.03 -12.07
C VAL A 292 2.76 12.00 -11.60
N VAL A 293 2.49 12.66 -10.48
CA VAL A 293 3.44 13.51 -9.78
C VAL A 293 4.01 12.75 -8.59
N VAL A 294 5.33 12.72 -8.47
CA VAL A 294 6.07 12.09 -7.36
C VAL A 294 6.79 13.18 -6.59
N GLU A 295 6.56 13.27 -5.30
CA GLU A 295 7.22 14.24 -4.44
C GLU A 295 7.47 13.69 -3.03
N ALA A 296 8.38 14.35 -2.30
CA ALA A 296 8.56 14.04 -0.89
C ALA A 296 7.27 14.36 -0.13
N ALA A 297 6.80 13.40 0.67
CA ALA A 297 5.56 13.56 1.42
C ALA A 297 5.73 14.59 2.54
N LYS A 298 4.74 15.47 2.69
CA LYS A 298 4.67 16.41 3.81
C LYS A 298 4.15 15.68 5.05
N SER A 299 4.54 16.14 6.24
CA SER A 299 4.11 15.54 7.51
C SER A 299 2.59 15.36 7.62
N ALA A 300 1.81 16.33 7.16
CA ALA A 300 0.34 16.25 7.17
C ALA A 300 -0.21 15.12 6.28
N GLU A 301 0.54 14.68 5.29
CA GLU A 301 0.13 13.64 4.36
C GLU A 301 0.36 12.22 4.90
N ILE A 302 1.38 12.08 5.74
CA ILE A 302 1.77 10.80 6.34
C ILE A 302 1.29 10.64 7.78
N ALA A 303 1.00 11.73 8.49
CA ALA A 303 0.52 11.68 9.87
C ALA A 303 -0.66 10.72 10.07
N PRO A 304 -1.67 10.64 9.19
CA PRO A 304 -2.75 9.66 9.33
C PRO A 304 -2.23 8.21 9.34
N ILE A 305 -1.27 7.86 8.47
CA ILE A 305 -0.67 6.52 8.42
C ILE A 305 0.13 6.27 9.70
N ILE A 306 0.97 7.20 10.10
CA ILE A 306 1.78 7.08 11.32
C ILE A 306 0.87 6.91 12.55
N ILE A 307 -0.21 7.67 12.66
CA ILE A 307 -1.18 7.53 13.75
C ILE A 307 -1.78 6.12 13.78
N GLU A 308 -2.12 5.55 12.63
CA GLU A 308 -2.64 4.19 12.54
C GLU A 308 -1.60 3.14 12.99
N THR A 309 -0.30 3.42 12.88
CA THR A 309 0.73 2.48 13.34
C THR A 309 0.76 2.28 14.86
N TYR A 310 0.19 3.18 15.66
CA TYR A 310 0.24 3.12 17.13
C TYR A 310 -0.91 2.36 17.79
N SER A 311 -1.78 1.69 17.03
CA SER A 311 -2.94 0.94 17.59
C SER A 311 -3.81 1.75 18.55
N LEU A 312 -4.03 3.03 18.24
CA LEU A 312 -4.86 3.87 19.07
C LEU A 312 -6.34 3.49 18.90
N THR A 313 -7.06 3.41 20.01
CA THR A 313 -8.52 3.27 20.00
C THR A 313 -9.17 4.52 19.37
N PRO A 314 -10.44 4.44 18.90
CA PRO A 314 -11.14 5.61 18.38
C PRO A 314 -11.09 6.82 19.31
N ARG A 315 -11.31 6.62 20.62
CA ARG A 315 -11.26 7.70 21.61
C ARG A 315 -9.87 8.27 21.85
N GLU A 316 -8.84 7.43 21.82
CA GLU A 316 -7.45 7.91 21.86
C GLU A 316 -7.08 8.74 20.64
N ARG A 317 -7.61 8.37 19.44
CA ARG A 317 -7.44 9.17 18.21
C ARG A 317 -8.15 10.51 18.28
N ASP A 318 -9.38 10.57 18.82
CA ASP A 318 -10.10 11.82 19.04
C ASP A 318 -9.27 12.76 19.93
N VAL A 319 -8.75 12.24 21.05
CA VAL A 319 -7.90 12.99 21.99
C VAL A 319 -6.58 13.43 21.32
N LEU A 320 -5.93 12.54 20.57
CA LEU A 320 -4.71 12.87 19.82
C LEU A 320 -4.95 13.98 18.80
N GLY A 321 -6.06 13.92 18.05
CA GLY A 321 -6.45 14.95 17.09
C GLY A 321 -6.66 16.32 17.75
N ALA A 322 -7.27 16.36 18.92
CA ALA A 322 -7.44 17.58 19.68
C ALA A 322 -6.09 18.14 20.22
N ILE A 323 -5.19 17.25 20.70
CA ILE A 323 -3.82 17.63 21.10
C ILE A 323 -3.06 18.25 19.92
N ALA A 324 -3.16 17.64 18.72
CA ALA A 324 -2.51 18.13 17.52
C ALA A 324 -2.99 19.54 17.09
N ARG A 325 -4.24 19.89 17.40
CA ARG A 325 -4.77 21.25 17.22
C ARG A 325 -4.38 22.22 18.33
N GLY A 326 -3.64 21.78 19.33
CA GLY A 326 -3.19 22.60 20.46
C GLY A 326 -4.20 22.74 21.60
N ALA A 327 -5.29 21.96 21.62
CA ALA A 327 -6.33 22.04 22.63
C ALA A 327 -5.81 21.67 24.04
N THR A 328 -6.24 22.41 25.04
CA THR A 328 -5.97 22.12 26.46
C THR A 328 -6.81 20.93 26.94
N THR A 329 -6.44 20.35 28.08
CA THR A 329 -7.22 19.25 28.70
C THR A 329 -8.69 19.63 28.94
N SER A 330 -8.95 20.89 29.31
CA SER A 330 -10.31 21.38 29.57
C SER A 330 -11.11 21.53 28.28
N GLU A 331 -10.48 22.02 27.21
CA GLU A 331 -11.11 22.14 25.89
C GLU A 331 -11.40 20.78 25.28
N ILE A 332 -10.47 19.81 25.40
CA ILE A 332 -10.70 18.42 24.97
C ILE A 332 -11.88 17.80 25.75
N ALA A 333 -11.92 18.01 27.07
CA ALA A 333 -13.00 17.51 27.90
C ALA A 333 -14.37 18.07 27.47
N ALA A 334 -14.44 19.36 27.15
CA ALA A 334 -15.65 20.01 26.65
C ALA A 334 -16.04 19.50 25.24
N GLU A 335 -15.08 19.42 24.32
CA GLU A 335 -15.30 18.98 22.92
C GLU A 335 -15.80 17.52 22.85
N LEU A 336 -15.20 16.62 23.65
CA LEU A 336 -15.50 15.18 23.60
C LEU A 336 -16.56 14.73 24.63
N PHE A 337 -17.14 15.66 25.40
CA PHE A 337 -18.10 15.40 26.46
C PHE A 337 -17.56 14.44 27.52
N LEU A 338 -16.30 14.65 27.96
CA LEU A 338 -15.59 13.85 28.93
C LEU A 338 -15.24 14.67 30.18
N SER A 339 -14.89 13.98 31.29
CA SER A 339 -14.28 14.65 32.44
C SER A 339 -12.81 14.99 32.16
N PRO A 340 -12.26 16.08 32.75
CA PRO A 340 -10.83 16.36 32.63
C PRO A 340 -9.92 15.24 33.20
N HIS A 341 -10.43 14.42 34.10
CA HIS A 341 -9.73 13.22 34.60
C HIS A 341 -9.63 12.16 33.51
N THR A 342 -10.74 11.82 32.87
CA THR A 342 -10.80 10.85 31.77
C THR A 342 -9.91 11.27 30.59
N VAL A 343 -9.88 12.57 30.28
CA VAL A 343 -8.97 13.08 29.22
C VAL A 343 -7.51 12.85 29.61
N ARG A 344 -7.12 13.06 30.87
CA ARG A 344 -5.75 12.78 31.32
C ARG A 344 -5.37 11.31 31.20
N ASP A 345 -6.31 10.40 31.46
CA ASP A 345 -6.09 8.97 31.31
C ASP A 345 -5.87 8.59 29.84
N TYR A 346 -6.68 9.14 28.92
CA TYR A 346 -6.45 8.96 27.48
C TYR A 346 -5.12 9.56 26.99
N VAL A 347 -4.76 10.76 27.46
CA VAL A 347 -3.46 11.38 27.14
C VAL A 347 -2.31 10.49 27.60
N LYS A 348 -2.39 9.92 28.81
CA LYS A 348 -1.39 8.99 29.32
C LYS A 348 -1.30 7.74 28.45
N ALA A 349 -2.43 7.12 28.10
CA ALA A 349 -2.47 5.94 27.23
C ALA A 349 -1.89 6.24 25.84
N VAL A 350 -2.20 7.40 25.25
CA VAL A 350 -1.60 7.84 23.97
C VAL A 350 -0.08 7.99 24.13
N PHE A 351 0.41 8.62 25.20
CA PHE A 351 1.84 8.80 25.42
C PHE A 351 2.57 7.46 25.57
N GLU A 352 1.99 6.52 26.31
CA GLU A 352 2.53 5.17 26.47
C GLU A 352 2.61 4.43 25.14
N LYS A 353 1.54 4.47 24.32
CA LYS A 353 1.49 3.80 23.02
C LYS A 353 2.42 4.42 21.98
N VAL A 354 2.58 5.73 21.99
CA VAL A 354 3.48 6.45 21.07
C VAL A 354 4.93 6.44 21.55
N GLY A 355 5.18 6.13 22.83
CA GLY A 355 6.52 6.12 23.44
C GLY A 355 7.08 7.53 23.65
N VAL A 356 6.24 8.46 24.11
CA VAL A 356 6.60 9.87 24.38
C VAL A 356 6.22 10.27 25.82
N SER A 357 6.82 11.35 26.32
CA SER A 357 6.62 11.82 27.70
C SER A 357 5.91 13.17 27.81
N SER A 358 5.74 13.87 26.69
CA SER A 358 5.14 15.21 26.67
C SER A 358 4.32 15.47 25.41
N ARG A 359 3.41 16.48 25.48
CA ARG A 359 2.64 16.93 24.31
C ARG A 359 3.53 17.48 23.19
N GLY A 360 4.59 18.20 23.56
CA GLY A 360 5.56 18.71 22.58
C GLY A 360 6.29 17.59 21.86
N GLU A 361 6.71 16.56 22.60
CA GLU A 361 7.35 15.38 22.03
C GLU A 361 6.37 14.56 21.15
N LEU A 362 5.10 14.45 21.55
CA LEU A 362 4.06 13.81 20.75
C LEU A 362 3.89 14.52 19.41
N VAL A 363 3.76 15.84 19.41
CA VAL A 363 3.62 16.65 18.19
C VAL A 363 4.88 16.57 17.33
N ALA A 364 6.06 16.64 17.95
CA ALA A 364 7.34 16.48 17.25
C ALA A 364 7.46 15.09 16.62
N ARG A 365 7.06 14.02 17.32
CA ARG A 365 7.09 12.65 16.81
C ARG A 365 6.17 12.42 15.62
N LEU A 366 4.97 13.00 15.65
CA LEU A 366 3.97 12.81 14.61
C LEU A 366 4.12 13.77 13.43
N PHE A 367 4.65 14.97 13.68
CA PHE A 367 4.69 16.05 12.69
C PHE A 367 6.07 16.68 12.51
N GLY A 368 6.98 16.55 13.47
CA GLY A 368 8.26 17.26 13.54
C GLY A 368 9.44 16.52 12.94
N GLU A 369 9.48 15.20 12.99
CA GLU A 369 10.59 14.41 12.45
C GLU A 369 10.76 14.56 10.93
N HIS A 370 9.72 15.08 10.26
CA HIS A 370 9.73 15.40 8.84
C HIS A 370 9.94 16.90 8.54
N TYR A 371 10.10 17.75 9.57
CA TYR A 371 10.17 19.22 9.44
C TYR A 371 11.53 19.82 9.81
N SER A 372 12.47 19.01 10.33
CA SER A 372 13.72 19.55 10.93
C SER A 372 14.73 20.13 9.92
N ASP A 373 14.58 19.87 8.63
CA ASP A 373 15.57 20.30 7.63
C ASP A 373 15.32 21.66 6.94
N PRO A 374 14.06 22.08 6.61
CA PRO A 374 13.86 23.39 5.96
C PRO A 374 14.22 24.57 6.85
N LEU A 375 14.00 24.46 8.18
CA LEU A 375 14.32 25.54 9.12
C LEU A 375 15.83 25.70 9.32
N HIS A 376 16.60 24.60 9.39
CA HIS A 376 18.06 24.67 9.50
C HIS A 376 18.71 25.22 8.22
N ALA A 377 18.24 24.78 7.05
CA ALA A 377 18.74 25.29 5.76
C ALA A 377 18.43 26.78 5.56
N THR A 378 17.27 27.24 6.02
CA THR A 378 16.87 28.66 5.92
C THR A 378 17.64 29.54 6.92
N MET A 379 17.91 29.05 8.14
CA MET A 379 18.66 29.81 9.15
C MET A 379 20.15 29.96 8.80
N VAL A 380 20.75 28.98 8.10
CA VAL A 380 22.14 29.07 7.63
C VAL A 380 22.28 30.07 6.47
N HIS A 381 21.22 30.33 5.69
CA HIS A 381 21.26 31.30 4.57
C HIS A 381 20.95 32.74 4.97
N VAL A 382 20.38 32.99 6.15
CA VAL A 382 20.06 34.33 6.64
C VAL A 382 21.17 34.90 7.54
N GLY A 383 22.18 34.09 7.88
CA GLY A 383 23.32 34.45 8.75
C GLY A 383 24.66 34.63 8.01
N GLY A 384 24.67 34.77 6.66
CA GLY A 384 25.88 34.98 5.86
C GLY A 384 25.83 36.27 5.07
#